data_9a0e94fb95d98eb741c9a2eacc50aa03
#
_entry.id   9a0e94fb95d98eb741c9a2eacc50aa03
#
_cell.length_a   1.000
_cell.length_b   1.000
_cell.length_c   1.000
_cell.angle_alpha   90.00
_cell.angle_beta   90.00
_cell.angle_gamma   90.00
#
_symmetry.space_group_name_H-M   'P 1'
#
loop_
_entity.id
_entity.type
_entity.pdbx_description
1 polymer ?
#
loop_
_entity_poly.entity_id
_entity_poly.type
_entity_poly.pdbx_seq_one_letter_code
_entity_poly.pdbx_strand_id
1 'polypeptide(L)'
;MKKITEKSIQKFKEHLIDDEKSKATVEKYIRDIKVFSYWLGNGELSKTKVLEYKERLIGKYAPASVNSILSSLNSFFEYSQQFALRVKTLKIQRRIFARKEKELTKGEYERLLTAASARGNRKLYLLMQTICSAGIRVSELSYITVSAVQSGQATINMKGKMRVIMLPYELCKMLKKFALEQKITSGSIFITKTGRPLDRTNIWKLMKSLCESARVDKAKVFPHNVRHLFARTFYSLRKDIVRLADILGHSSVNTTRIYTMESGEVCRRQIQKLGLLRC
;
A
#
# COMPACT_ATOMS: atom_id res chain seq x y z
N MET A 1 -33.83 -13.40 0.83
CA MET A 1 -33.02 -14.63 0.72
C MET A 1 -32.70 -15.09 2.13
N LYS A 2 -33.17 -16.27 2.55
CA LYS A 2 -32.95 -16.74 3.93
C LYS A 2 -31.56 -17.35 4.19
N LYS A 3 -30.83 -17.71 3.15
CA LYS A 3 -29.51 -18.32 3.23
C LYS A 3 -28.56 -17.81 2.13
N ILE A 4 -27.25 -17.71 2.42
CA ILE A 4 -26.20 -17.43 1.44
C ILE A 4 -25.84 -18.77 0.78
N THR A 5 -26.01 -18.87 -0.54
CA THR A 5 -25.72 -20.07 -1.32
C THR A 5 -24.53 -19.86 -2.24
N GLU A 6 -23.82 -20.90 -2.61
CA GLU A 6 -22.72 -20.79 -3.60
C GLU A 6 -23.19 -20.15 -4.91
N LYS A 7 -24.43 -20.45 -5.33
CA LYS A 7 -25.04 -19.81 -6.52
C LYS A 7 -25.18 -18.30 -6.35
N SER A 8 -25.56 -17.81 -5.15
CA SER A 8 -25.67 -16.36 -4.88
C SER A 8 -24.29 -15.70 -4.84
N ILE A 9 -23.28 -16.38 -4.31
CA ILE A 9 -21.89 -15.89 -4.27
C ILE A 9 -21.34 -15.80 -5.70
N GLN A 10 -21.59 -16.82 -6.53
CA GLN A 10 -21.13 -16.82 -7.93
C GLN A 10 -21.77 -15.68 -8.75
N LYS A 11 -23.08 -15.49 -8.62
CA LYS A 11 -23.78 -14.37 -9.28
C LYS A 11 -23.25 -12.99 -8.81
N PHE A 12 -22.94 -12.86 -7.52
CA PHE A 12 -22.34 -11.64 -7.01
C PHE A 12 -20.92 -11.42 -7.56
N LYS A 13 -20.16 -12.49 -7.75
CA LYS A 13 -18.84 -12.41 -8.39
C LYS A 13 -18.95 -11.89 -9.83
N GLU A 14 -19.90 -12.38 -10.60
CA GLU A 14 -20.19 -11.92 -11.96
C GLU A 14 -20.56 -10.44 -11.95
N HIS A 15 -21.49 -10.03 -11.10
CA HIS A 15 -21.85 -8.62 -10.92
C HIS A 15 -20.64 -7.72 -10.58
N LEU A 16 -19.72 -8.16 -9.72
CA LEU A 16 -18.52 -7.39 -9.41
C LEU A 16 -17.56 -7.26 -10.60
N ILE A 17 -17.56 -8.24 -11.50
CA ILE A 17 -16.79 -8.20 -12.74
C ILE A 17 -17.44 -7.24 -13.72
N ASP A 18 -18.77 -7.31 -13.89
CA ASP A 18 -19.56 -6.40 -14.76
C ASP A 18 -19.45 -4.94 -14.28
N ASP A 19 -19.34 -4.73 -12.96
CA ASP A 19 -19.09 -3.43 -12.31
C ASP A 19 -17.59 -3.00 -12.35
N GLU A 20 -16.80 -3.64 -13.23
CA GLU A 20 -15.38 -3.35 -13.48
C GLU A 20 -14.49 -3.33 -12.23
N LYS A 21 -14.88 -4.05 -11.14
CA LYS A 21 -14.03 -4.15 -9.95
C LYS A 21 -12.72 -4.88 -10.26
N SER A 22 -11.61 -4.40 -9.69
CA SER A 22 -10.32 -5.06 -9.86
C SER A 22 -10.35 -6.51 -9.37
N LYS A 23 -9.63 -7.42 -10.04
CA LYS A 23 -9.49 -8.84 -9.66
C LYS A 23 -9.25 -9.03 -8.16
N ALA A 24 -8.32 -8.25 -7.58
CA ALA A 24 -8.02 -8.31 -6.15
C ALA A 24 -9.22 -7.90 -5.26
N THR A 25 -10.06 -6.96 -5.72
CA THR A 25 -11.28 -6.56 -5.02
C THR A 25 -12.32 -7.66 -5.07
N VAL A 26 -12.52 -8.26 -6.25
CA VAL A 26 -13.44 -9.39 -6.44
C VAL A 26 -13.04 -10.55 -5.54
N GLU A 27 -11.78 -11.00 -5.62
CA GLU A 27 -11.26 -12.11 -4.81
C GLU A 27 -11.42 -11.84 -3.30
N LYS A 28 -11.14 -10.61 -2.87
CA LYS A 28 -11.31 -10.22 -1.47
C LYS A 28 -12.78 -10.28 -1.04
N TYR A 29 -13.68 -9.70 -1.82
CA TYR A 29 -15.11 -9.65 -1.46
C TYR A 29 -15.70 -11.05 -1.37
N ILE A 30 -15.41 -11.90 -2.36
CA ILE A 30 -15.88 -13.28 -2.38
C ILE A 30 -15.33 -14.07 -1.20
N ARG A 31 -14.05 -13.92 -0.86
CA ARG A 31 -13.45 -14.57 0.31
C ARG A 31 -14.14 -14.14 1.60
N ASP A 32 -14.37 -12.85 1.80
CA ASP A 32 -14.98 -12.33 3.02
C ASP A 32 -16.42 -12.84 3.19
N ILE A 33 -17.19 -12.93 2.09
CA ILE A 33 -18.55 -13.48 2.09
C ILE A 33 -18.54 -14.99 2.37
N LYS A 34 -17.61 -15.74 1.78
CA LYS A 34 -17.46 -17.17 2.07
C LYS A 34 -17.13 -17.43 3.53
N VAL A 35 -16.24 -16.65 4.12
CA VAL A 35 -15.89 -16.72 5.55
C VAL A 35 -17.11 -16.40 6.43
N PHE A 36 -17.90 -15.41 6.08
CA PHE A 36 -19.15 -15.09 6.79
C PHE A 36 -20.19 -16.21 6.64
N SER A 37 -20.39 -16.72 5.43
CA SER A 37 -21.32 -17.84 5.16
C SER A 37 -20.93 -19.11 5.93
N TYR A 38 -19.65 -19.42 5.99
CA TYR A 38 -19.13 -20.53 6.79
C TYR A 38 -19.39 -20.35 8.29
N TRP A 39 -19.16 -19.15 8.82
CA TRP A 39 -19.45 -18.84 10.22
C TRP A 39 -20.95 -18.91 10.53
N LEU A 40 -21.82 -18.45 9.62
CA LEU A 40 -23.27 -18.52 9.76
C LEU A 40 -23.77 -19.97 9.80
N GLY A 41 -23.10 -20.89 9.08
CA GLY A 41 -23.45 -22.29 8.98
C GLY A 41 -24.89 -22.49 8.46
N ASN A 42 -25.65 -23.31 9.17
CA ASN A 42 -27.06 -23.57 8.87
C ASN A 42 -28.01 -22.53 9.47
N GLY A 43 -27.49 -21.49 10.14
CA GLY A 43 -28.29 -20.44 10.76
C GLY A 43 -29.04 -19.60 9.72
N GLU A 44 -30.18 -19.05 10.13
CA GLU A 44 -30.93 -18.11 9.30
C GLU A 44 -30.23 -16.77 9.23
N LEU A 45 -30.12 -16.22 8.02
CA LEU A 45 -29.50 -14.92 7.79
C LEU A 45 -30.43 -13.82 8.33
N SER A 46 -30.04 -13.16 9.40
CA SER A 46 -30.79 -12.10 10.07
C SER A 46 -29.88 -10.92 10.44
N LYS A 47 -30.47 -9.78 10.71
CA LYS A 47 -29.77 -8.59 11.18
C LYS A 47 -28.98 -8.87 12.46
N THR A 48 -29.57 -9.62 13.38
CA THR A 48 -28.94 -10.02 14.64
C THR A 48 -27.66 -10.83 14.38
N LYS A 49 -27.72 -11.80 13.46
CA LYS A 49 -26.53 -12.59 13.09
C LYS A 49 -25.42 -11.75 12.45
N VAL A 50 -25.76 -10.76 11.63
CA VAL A 50 -24.75 -9.84 11.06
C VAL A 50 -24.13 -8.97 12.16
N LEU A 51 -24.89 -8.54 13.15
CA LEU A 51 -24.37 -7.79 14.30
C LEU A 51 -23.47 -8.66 15.19
N GLU A 52 -23.88 -9.90 15.49
CA GLU A 52 -23.03 -10.86 16.21
C GLU A 52 -21.68 -11.08 15.50
N TYR A 53 -21.72 -11.25 14.18
CA TYR A 53 -20.48 -11.39 13.39
C TYR A 53 -19.61 -10.14 13.45
N LYS A 54 -20.22 -8.94 13.38
CA LYS A 54 -19.49 -7.68 13.55
C LYS A 54 -18.79 -7.60 14.91
N GLU A 55 -19.48 -7.95 16.01
CA GLU A 55 -18.86 -7.97 17.35
C GLU A 55 -17.68 -8.96 17.42
N ARG A 56 -17.85 -10.15 16.84
CA ARG A 56 -16.75 -11.12 16.72
C ARG A 56 -15.54 -10.54 15.95
N LEU A 57 -15.78 -9.80 14.86
CA LEU A 57 -14.71 -9.15 14.10
C LEU A 57 -14.00 -8.07 14.92
N ILE A 58 -14.74 -7.29 15.70
CA ILE A 58 -14.20 -6.25 16.59
C ILE A 58 -13.25 -6.84 17.62
N GLY A 59 -13.60 -7.98 18.21
CA GLY A 59 -12.73 -8.68 19.17
C GLY A 59 -11.46 -9.29 18.55
N LYS A 60 -11.42 -9.46 17.21
CA LYS A 60 -10.32 -10.17 16.54
C LYS A 60 -9.40 -9.29 15.68
N TYR A 61 -9.93 -8.22 15.09
CA TYR A 61 -9.23 -7.44 14.06
C TYR A 61 -9.16 -5.95 14.39
N ALA A 62 -8.16 -5.29 13.81
CA ALA A 62 -8.08 -3.83 13.88
C ALA A 62 -9.28 -3.16 13.18
N PRO A 63 -9.76 -1.99 13.65
CA PRO A 63 -10.98 -1.34 13.14
C PRO A 63 -11.00 -1.13 11.63
N ALA A 64 -9.87 -0.82 11.00
CA ALA A 64 -9.78 -0.68 9.54
C ALA A 64 -10.03 -2.01 8.80
N SER A 65 -9.57 -3.13 9.36
CA SER A 65 -9.80 -4.47 8.81
C SER A 65 -11.25 -4.88 8.98
N VAL A 66 -11.86 -4.59 10.15
CA VAL A 66 -13.30 -4.80 10.38
C VAL A 66 -14.11 -4.03 9.34
N ASN A 67 -13.85 -2.74 9.16
CA ASN A 67 -14.57 -1.92 8.18
C ASN A 67 -14.39 -2.45 6.75
N SER A 68 -13.22 -2.95 6.41
CA SER A 68 -12.96 -3.54 5.10
C SER A 68 -13.79 -4.81 4.86
N ILE A 69 -13.97 -5.67 5.87
CA ILE A 69 -14.82 -6.87 5.79
C ILE A 69 -16.31 -6.46 5.73
N LEU A 70 -16.73 -5.52 6.58
CA LEU A 70 -18.11 -5.02 6.58
C LEU A 70 -18.48 -4.38 5.24
N SER A 71 -17.55 -3.72 4.56
CA SER A 71 -17.78 -3.18 3.22
C SER A 71 -18.05 -4.27 2.19
N SER A 72 -17.35 -5.42 2.26
CA SER A 72 -17.63 -6.58 1.40
C SER A 72 -19.04 -7.14 1.65
N LEU A 73 -19.43 -7.29 2.92
CA LEU A 73 -20.75 -7.81 3.30
C LEU A 73 -21.86 -6.83 2.91
N ASN A 74 -21.71 -5.54 3.19
CA ASN A 74 -22.70 -4.52 2.83
C ASN A 74 -22.90 -4.45 1.31
N SER A 75 -21.85 -4.58 0.51
CA SER A 75 -21.92 -4.65 -0.95
C SER A 75 -22.71 -5.87 -1.42
N PHE A 76 -22.52 -7.03 -0.78
CA PHE A 76 -23.29 -8.24 -1.09
C PHE A 76 -24.77 -8.08 -0.70
N PHE A 77 -25.07 -7.50 0.46
CA PHE A 77 -26.45 -7.25 0.90
C PHE A 77 -27.16 -6.24 -0.01
N GLU A 78 -26.44 -5.23 -0.49
CA GLU A 78 -26.95 -4.25 -1.46
C GLU A 78 -27.29 -4.92 -2.79
N TYR A 79 -26.36 -5.68 -3.36
CA TYR A 79 -26.58 -6.47 -4.57
C TYR A 79 -27.79 -7.41 -4.46
N SER A 80 -27.93 -8.10 -3.31
CA SER A 80 -29.04 -9.02 -3.07
C SER A 80 -30.34 -8.34 -2.58
N GLN A 81 -30.41 -7.01 -2.64
CA GLN A 81 -31.55 -6.18 -2.21
C GLN A 81 -31.96 -6.38 -0.74
N GLN A 82 -31.01 -6.80 0.09
CA GLN A 82 -31.23 -7.04 1.53
C GLN A 82 -30.73 -5.85 2.36
N PHE A 83 -31.19 -4.67 2.06
CA PHE A 83 -30.73 -3.41 2.66
C PHE A 83 -30.85 -3.39 4.19
N ALA A 84 -31.87 -4.07 4.75
CA ALA A 84 -32.07 -4.19 6.20
C ALA A 84 -30.91 -4.89 6.92
N LEU A 85 -30.14 -5.73 6.24
CA LEU A 85 -29.00 -6.46 6.81
C LEU A 85 -27.72 -5.61 6.86
N ARG A 86 -27.64 -4.50 6.11
CA ARG A 86 -26.46 -3.64 6.09
C ARG A 86 -26.16 -3.08 7.47
N VAL A 87 -24.90 -3.08 7.87
CA VAL A 87 -24.43 -2.58 9.16
C VAL A 87 -23.54 -1.37 9.02
N LYS A 88 -23.60 -0.47 9.99
CA LYS A 88 -22.72 0.70 10.05
C LYS A 88 -21.27 0.25 10.27
N THR A 89 -20.35 0.87 9.55
CA THR A 89 -18.90 0.73 9.80
C THR A 89 -18.52 1.41 11.10
N LEU A 90 -17.39 1.02 11.67
CA LEU A 90 -16.84 1.64 12.86
C LEU A 90 -16.37 3.06 12.55
N LYS A 91 -16.68 4.01 13.40
CA LYS A 91 -16.08 5.34 13.34
C LYS A 91 -14.63 5.23 13.79
N ILE A 92 -13.69 5.49 12.89
CA ILE A 92 -12.26 5.46 13.21
C ILE A 92 -11.81 6.90 13.35
N GLN A 93 -11.36 7.26 14.55
CA GLN A 93 -10.69 8.54 14.75
C GLN A 93 -9.40 8.56 13.93
N ARG A 94 -9.22 9.58 13.12
CA ARG A 94 -7.98 9.76 12.36
C ARG A 94 -6.83 9.96 13.34
N ARG A 95 -5.74 9.26 13.11
CA ARG A 95 -4.53 9.47 13.89
C ARG A 95 -4.05 10.90 13.71
N ILE A 96 -3.66 11.50 14.81
CA ILE A 96 -3.15 12.87 14.85
C ILE A 96 -1.61 12.86 14.86
N PHE A 97 -0.99 11.80 15.42
CA PHE A 97 0.45 11.70 15.61
C PHE A 97 1.08 10.55 14.83
N ALA A 98 2.29 10.79 14.31
CA ALA A 98 3.11 9.77 13.67
C ALA A 98 3.64 8.75 14.69
N ARG A 99 3.76 7.49 14.29
CA ARG A 99 4.43 6.43 15.06
C ARG A 99 5.85 6.26 14.53
N LYS A 100 6.78 7.04 15.09
CA LYS A 100 8.21 7.03 14.68
C LYS A 100 8.83 5.64 14.75
N GLU A 101 8.41 4.81 15.70
CA GLU A 101 8.95 3.46 15.91
C GLU A 101 8.73 2.53 14.71
N LYS A 102 7.69 2.78 13.91
CA LYS A 102 7.36 1.98 12.71
C LYS A 102 7.90 2.56 11.41
N GLU A 103 8.54 3.71 11.49
CA GLU A 103 9.05 4.41 10.33
C GLU A 103 10.49 3.99 10.03
N LEU A 104 10.77 3.79 8.74
CA LEU A 104 12.14 3.58 8.27
C LEU A 104 12.86 4.93 8.26
N THR A 105 13.98 5.05 8.95
CA THR A 105 14.82 6.25 8.93
C THR A 105 15.77 6.26 7.73
N LYS A 106 16.34 7.43 7.41
CA LYS A 106 17.34 7.55 6.33
C LYS A 106 18.58 6.68 6.61
N GLY A 107 19.10 6.68 7.84
CA GLY A 107 20.25 5.86 8.21
C GLY A 107 19.96 4.35 8.17
N GLU A 108 18.74 3.90 8.55
CA GLU A 108 18.32 2.51 8.37
C GLU A 108 18.25 2.11 6.89
N TYR A 109 17.73 3.01 6.05
CA TYR A 109 17.68 2.80 4.60
C TYR A 109 19.07 2.70 3.98
N GLU A 110 20.02 3.56 4.39
CA GLU A 110 21.42 3.53 3.93
C GLU A 110 22.09 2.21 4.32
N ARG A 111 21.89 1.71 5.53
CA ARG A 111 22.39 0.39 5.95
C ARG A 111 21.80 -0.77 5.13
N LEU A 112 20.51 -0.68 4.75
CA LEU A 112 19.90 -1.67 3.84
C LEU A 112 20.53 -1.64 2.45
N LEU A 113 20.85 -0.47 1.92
CA LEU A 113 21.55 -0.33 0.64
C LEU A 113 22.97 -0.91 0.72
N THR A 114 23.70 -0.60 1.78
CA THR A 114 25.05 -1.17 2.03
C THR A 114 25.01 -2.68 2.11
N ALA A 115 24.03 -3.24 2.84
CA ALA A 115 23.84 -4.69 2.95
C ALA A 115 23.50 -5.36 1.60
N ALA A 116 22.69 -4.70 0.77
CA ALA A 116 22.39 -5.19 -0.58
C ALA A 116 23.62 -5.18 -1.48
N SER A 117 24.42 -4.12 -1.41
CA SER A 117 25.68 -3.98 -2.14
C SER A 117 26.71 -5.02 -1.71
N ALA A 118 26.94 -5.20 -0.42
CA ALA A 118 27.88 -6.19 0.14
C ALA A 118 27.53 -7.64 -0.26
N ARG A 119 26.23 -7.94 -0.48
CA ARG A 119 25.78 -9.25 -0.99
C ARG A 119 25.86 -9.38 -2.52
N GLY A 120 26.36 -8.39 -3.24
CA GLY A 120 26.35 -8.36 -4.70
C GLY A 120 24.96 -8.29 -5.32
N ASN A 121 23.91 -8.03 -4.53
CA ASN A 121 22.55 -7.98 -5.04
C ASN A 121 22.20 -6.60 -5.61
N ARG A 122 22.86 -6.29 -6.74
CA ARG A 122 22.70 -5.00 -7.42
C ARG A 122 21.26 -4.73 -7.86
N LYS A 123 20.52 -5.78 -8.24
CA LYS A 123 19.09 -5.64 -8.59
C LYS A 123 18.28 -5.10 -7.42
N LEU A 124 18.43 -5.68 -6.23
CA LEU A 124 17.70 -5.25 -5.03
C LEU A 124 18.12 -3.85 -4.58
N TYR A 125 19.41 -3.55 -4.66
CA TYR A 125 19.96 -2.21 -4.39
C TYR A 125 19.29 -1.15 -5.26
N LEU A 126 19.27 -1.34 -6.59
CA LEU A 126 18.65 -0.41 -7.55
C LEU A 126 17.12 -0.34 -7.39
N LEU A 127 16.47 -1.45 -7.10
CA LEU A 127 15.03 -1.50 -6.83
C LEU A 127 14.66 -0.63 -5.63
N MET A 128 15.37 -0.75 -4.53
CA MET A 128 15.13 0.08 -3.33
C MET A 128 15.40 1.56 -3.62
N GLN A 129 16.47 1.86 -4.36
CA GLN A 129 16.76 3.24 -4.78
C GLN A 129 15.65 3.79 -5.70
N THR A 130 15.14 3.01 -6.64
CA THR A 130 14.05 3.43 -7.53
C THR A 130 12.80 3.79 -6.73
N ILE A 131 12.40 2.96 -5.77
CA ILE A 131 11.25 3.26 -4.92
C ILE A 131 11.49 4.52 -4.06
N CYS A 132 12.69 4.65 -3.49
CA CYS A 132 13.01 5.74 -2.57
C CYS A 132 13.24 7.08 -3.27
N SER A 133 13.73 7.10 -4.51
CA SER A 133 14.06 8.34 -5.23
C SER A 133 12.94 8.85 -6.13
N ALA A 134 12.06 7.95 -6.62
CA ALA A 134 10.92 8.31 -7.46
C ALA A 134 9.56 8.23 -6.72
N GLY A 135 9.53 7.76 -5.48
CA GLY A 135 8.33 7.66 -4.67
C GLY A 135 7.25 6.74 -5.25
N ILE A 136 7.62 5.74 -6.05
CA ILE A 136 6.67 4.85 -6.73
C ILE A 136 6.13 3.76 -5.80
N ARG A 137 4.96 3.19 -6.16
CA ARG A 137 4.44 1.98 -5.53
C ARG A 137 5.18 0.76 -6.07
N VAL A 138 5.28 -0.30 -5.25
CA VAL A 138 5.92 -1.56 -5.70
C VAL A 138 5.25 -2.16 -6.95
N SER A 139 3.94 -2.00 -7.11
CA SER A 139 3.21 -2.43 -8.32
C SER A 139 3.54 -1.60 -9.57
N GLU A 140 4.16 -0.45 -9.40
CA GLU A 140 4.53 0.45 -10.48
C GLU A 140 5.95 0.19 -11.00
N LEU A 141 6.72 -0.67 -10.33
CA LEU A 141 8.07 -1.05 -10.77
C LEU A 141 8.10 -1.68 -12.17
N SER A 142 7.04 -2.35 -12.61
CA SER A 142 6.94 -2.91 -13.96
C SER A 142 6.95 -1.86 -15.06
N TYR A 143 6.59 -0.61 -14.74
CA TYR A 143 6.62 0.52 -15.67
C TYR A 143 8.01 1.19 -15.76
N ILE A 144 8.97 0.79 -14.92
CA ILE A 144 10.36 1.20 -15.05
C ILE A 144 10.99 0.34 -16.14
N THR A 145 10.75 0.76 -17.37
CA THR A 145 11.20 0.07 -18.60
C THR A 145 12.51 0.68 -19.09
N VAL A 146 13.14 -0.02 -20.03
CA VAL A 146 14.34 0.51 -20.73
C VAL A 146 14.01 1.85 -21.39
N SER A 147 12.87 1.97 -22.09
CA SER A 147 12.44 3.22 -22.72
C SER A 147 12.15 4.32 -21.70
N ALA A 148 11.51 4.00 -20.57
CA ALA A 148 11.27 4.96 -19.49
C ALA A 148 12.58 5.51 -18.90
N VAL A 149 13.58 4.67 -18.74
CA VAL A 149 14.89 5.08 -18.24
C VAL A 149 15.69 5.89 -19.29
N GLN A 150 15.49 5.62 -20.57
CA GLN A 150 16.07 6.41 -21.66
C GLN A 150 15.48 7.83 -21.72
N SER A 151 14.16 7.95 -21.60
CA SER A 151 13.46 9.24 -21.64
C SER A 151 13.52 10.02 -20.32
N GLY A 152 13.96 9.40 -19.21
CA GLY A 152 13.96 10.00 -17.88
C GLY A 152 12.58 10.09 -17.21
N GLN A 153 11.56 9.47 -17.80
CA GLN A 153 10.20 9.48 -17.26
C GLN A 153 9.46 8.16 -17.51
N ALA A 154 8.62 7.77 -16.58
CA ALA A 154 7.76 6.59 -16.70
C ALA A 154 6.29 6.98 -16.70
N THR A 155 5.54 6.57 -17.72
CA THR A 155 4.09 6.74 -17.75
C THR A 155 3.43 5.52 -17.14
N ILE A 156 2.71 5.72 -16.06
CA ILE A 156 1.97 4.66 -15.36
C ILE A 156 0.50 4.76 -15.75
N ASN A 157 -0.03 3.67 -16.25
CA ASN A 157 -1.46 3.53 -16.52
C ASN A 157 -1.99 2.37 -15.66
N MET A 158 -2.66 2.70 -14.56
CA MET A 158 -3.24 1.71 -13.65
C MET A 158 -4.65 2.11 -13.23
N LYS A 159 -5.61 1.21 -13.40
CA LYS A 159 -7.01 1.40 -12.97
C LYS A 159 -7.63 2.68 -13.54
N GLY A 160 -7.45 2.93 -14.83
CA GLY A 160 -7.98 4.11 -15.50
C GLY A 160 -7.32 5.44 -15.13
N LYS A 161 -6.24 5.42 -14.33
CA LYS A 161 -5.49 6.63 -13.96
C LYS A 161 -4.13 6.62 -14.63
N MET A 162 -3.86 7.66 -15.40
CA MET A 162 -2.55 7.92 -15.96
C MET A 162 -1.78 8.92 -15.09
N ARG A 163 -0.50 8.67 -14.87
CA ARG A 163 0.42 9.65 -14.31
C ARG A 163 1.82 9.47 -14.85
N VAL A 164 2.55 10.57 -14.97
CA VAL A 164 3.97 10.57 -15.32
C VAL A 164 4.80 10.65 -14.04
N ILE A 165 5.85 9.84 -13.99
CA ILE A 165 6.85 9.85 -12.91
C ILE A 165 8.17 10.29 -13.51
N MET A 166 8.76 11.33 -12.92
CA MET A 166 10.10 11.78 -13.27
C MET A 166 11.13 10.91 -12.58
N LEU A 167 12.10 10.42 -13.32
CA LEU A 167 13.20 9.63 -12.80
C LEU A 167 14.44 10.52 -12.64
N PRO A 168 15.09 10.53 -11.47
CA PRO A 168 16.33 11.29 -11.30
C PRO A 168 17.41 10.85 -12.29
N TYR A 169 18.18 11.79 -12.81
CA TYR A 169 19.21 11.54 -13.83
C TYR A 169 20.22 10.46 -13.39
N GLU A 170 20.73 10.54 -12.17
CA GLU A 170 21.69 9.56 -11.64
C GLU A 170 21.07 8.16 -11.53
N LEU A 171 19.78 8.07 -11.17
CA LEU A 171 19.07 6.79 -11.16
C LEU A 171 18.99 6.21 -12.58
N CYS A 172 18.64 7.03 -13.56
CA CYS A 172 18.59 6.60 -14.97
C CYS A 172 19.94 6.07 -15.44
N LYS A 173 21.04 6.75 -15.12
CA LYS A 173 22.39 6.33 -15.44
C LYS A 173 22.73 4.95 -14.86
N MET A 174 22.40 4.75 -13.57
CA MET A 174 22.61 3.46 -12.90
C MET A 174 21.75 2.34 -13.49
N LEU A 175 20.48 2.63 -13.80
CA LEU A 175 19.55 1.66 -14.38
C LEU A 175 19.92 1.30 -15.84
N LYS A 176 20.38 2.26 -16.66
CA LYS A 176 20.93 1.99 -18.01
C LYS A 176 22.10 1.03 -17.96
N LYS A 177 23.08 1.32 -17.09
CA LYS A 177 24.24 0.44 -16.90
C LYS A 177 23.80 -0.97 -16.48
N PHE A 178 22.88 -1.07 -15.53
CA PHE A 178 22.36 -2.36 -15.07
C PHE A 178 21.61 -3.12 -16.18
N ALA A 179 20.78 -2.44 -16.98
CA ALA A 179 20.06 -3.05 -18.08
C ALA A 179 21.03 -3.65 -19.12
N LEU A 180 22.08 -2.91 -19.47
CA LEU A 180 23.15 -3.38 -20.39
C LEU A 180 23.86 -4.61 -19.82
N GLU A 181 24.29 -4.60 -18.56
CA GLU A 181 24.95 -5.73 -17.89
C GLU A 181 24.07 -6.98 -17.84
N GLN A 182 22.76 -6.80 -17.66
CA GLN A 182 21.79 -7.90 -17.61
C GLN A 182 21.23 -8.26 -19.00
N LYS A 183 21.71 -7.63 -20.07
CA LYS A 183 21.26 -7.84 -21.46
C LYS A 183 19.73 -7.60 -21.63
N ILE A 184 19.18 -6.64 -20.86
CA ILE A 184 17.77 -6.25 -20.95
C ILE A 184 17.64 -5.15 -21.99
N THR A 185 17.14 -5.47 -23.17
CA THR A 185 17.03 -4.56 -24.32
C THR A 185 15.68 -3.84 -24.40
N SER A 186 14.63 -4.42 -23.81
CA SER A 186 13.28 -3.85 -23.82
C SER A 186 12.46 -4.30 -22.60
N GLY A 187 11.31 -3.66 -22.39
CA GLY A 187 10.40 -4.01 -21.28
C GLY A 187 10.91 -3.55 -19.91
N SER A 188 10.38 -4.15 -18.85
CA SER A 188 10.71 -3.83 -17.45
C SER A 188 12.16 -4.18 -17.12
N ILE A 189 12.84 -3.31 -16.36
CA ILE A 189 14.20 -3.53 -15.89
C ILE A 189 14.25 -4.53 -14.72
N PHE A 190 13.20 -4.53 -13.88
CA PHE A 190 13.13 -5.40 -12.71
C PHE A 190 12.40 -6.70 -13.00
N ILE A 191 13.13 -7.65 -13.59
CA ILE A 191 12.60 -8.96 -14.00
C ILE A 191 13.19 -10.11 -13.17
N THR A 192 12.47 -11.23 -13.16
CA THR A 192 12.93 -12.53 -12.65
C THR A 192 13.97 -13.15 -13.60
N LYS A 193 14.55 -14.28 -13.23
CA LYS A 193 15.41 -15.06 -14.13
C LYS A 193 14.66 -15.55 -15.39
N THR A 194 13.33 -15.68 -15.31
CA THR A 194 12.47 -16.11 -16.42
C THR A 194 11.92 -14.93 -17.25
N GLY A 195 12.44 -13.70 -17.08
CA GLY A 195 12.04 -12.52 -17.84
C GLY A 195 10.71 -11.88 -17.40
N ARG A 196 10.00 -12.42 -16.41
CA ARG A 196 8.75 -11.84 -15.90
C ARG A 196 9.03 -10.71 -14.89
N PRO A 197 8.23 -9.64 -14.85
CA PRO A 197 8.36 -8.61 -13.83
C PRO A 197 8.34 -9.21 -12.42
N LEU A 198 9.13 -8.63 -11.51
CA LEU A 198 9.16 -9.05 -10.11
C LEU A 198 7.81 -8.78 -9.45
N ASP A 199 7.26 -9.78 -8.77
CA ASP A 199 6.04 -9.62 -7.99
C ASP A 199 6.30 -9.00 -6.60
N ARG A 200 5.23 -8.50 -5.99
CA ARG A 200 5.28 -7.85 -4.66
C ARG A 200 5.83 -8.77 -3.57
N THR A 201 5.50 -10.05 -3.62
CA THR A 201 5.88 -11.04 -2.59
C THR A 201 7.38 -11.32 -2.66
N ASN A 202 7.92 -11.49 -3.86
CA ASN A 202 9.35 -11.69 -4.08
C ASN A 202 10.15 -10.46 -3.64
N ILE A 203 9.71 -9.26 -4.01
CA ILE A 203 10.35 -8.01 -3.58
C ILE A 203 10.36 -7.91 -2.05
N TRP A 204 9.23 -8.20 -1.40
CA TRP A 204 9.12 -8.18 0.05
C TRP A 204 10.09 -9.17 0.71
N LYS A 205 10.16 -10.42 0.23
CA LYS A 205 11.08 -11.44 0.73
C LYS A 205 12.54 -11.00 0.58
N LEU A 206 12.91 -10.49 -0.60
CA LEU A 206 14.27 -9.98 -0.86
C LEU A 206 14.65 -8.83 0.07
N MET A 207 13.75 -7.87 0.30
CA MET A 207 14.01 -6.78 1.25
C MET A 207 14.15 -7.29 2.68
N LYS A 208 13.30 -8.23 3.11
CA LYS A 208 13.36 -8.84 4.45
C LYS A 208 14.67 -9.60 4.70
N SER A 209 15.25 -10.21 3.69
CA SER A 209 16.52 -10.94 3.84
C SER A 209 17.69 -10.03 4.22
N LEU A 210 17.61 -8.71 3.99
CA LEU A 210 18.65 -7.75 4.35
C LEU A 210 18.62 -7.33 5.83
N CYS A 211 17.49 -7.55 6.52
CA CYS A 211 17.23 -6.94 7.84
C CYS A 211 18.31 -7.25 8.88
N GLU A 212 18.75 -8.50 8.94
CA GLU A 212 19.74 -8.96 9.91
C GLU A 212 21.11 -8.33 9.65
N SER A 213 21.62 -8.42 8.41
CA SER A 213 22.91 -7.84 8.03
C SER A 213 22.92 -6.30 8.10
N ALA A 214 21.79 -5.66 7.88
CA ALA A 214 21.63 -4.21 7.99
C ALA A 214 21.37 -3.74 9.43
N ARG A 215 21.10 -4.64 10.39
CA ARG A 215 20.65 -4.33 11.76
C ARG A 215 19.44 -3.39 11.75
N VAL A 216 18.42 -3.74 10.97
CA VAL A 216 17.16 -3.00 10.86
C VAL A 216 15.99 -3.90 11.21
N ASP A 217 15.08 -3.39 12.04
CA ASP A 217 13.88 -4.13 12.45
C ASP A 217 13.08 -4.59 11.21
N LYS A 218 12.80 -5.90 11.17
CA LYS A 218 12.00 -6.52 10.11
C LYS A 218 10.63 -5.85 9.95
N ALA A 219 10.03 -5.35 11.03
CA ALA A 219 8.74 -4.68 10.98
C ALA A 219 8.75 -3.39 10.16
N LYS A 220 9.92 -2.73 10.01
CA LYS A 220 10.09 -1.48 9.24
C LYS A 220 10.40 -1.70 7.77
N VAL A 221 10.91 -2.89 7.37
CA VAL A 221 11.45 -3.14 6.03
C VAL A 221 10.41 -3.74 5.11
N PHE A 222 9.76 -2.89 4.32
CA PHE A 222 8.82 -3.25 3.25
C PHE A 222 8.71 -2.09 2.24
N PRO A 223 8.33 -2.36 0.97
CA PRO A 223 8.37 -1.35 -0.10
C PRO A 223 7.60 -0.07 0.22
N HIS A 224 6.45 -0.18 0.88
CA HIS A 224 5.64 0.99 1.20
C HIS A 224 6.33 1.92 2.20
N ASN A 225 7.13 1.37 3.14
CA ASN A 225 7.87 2.18 4.10
C ASN A 225 9.06 2.91 3.45
N VAL A 226 9.65 2.34 2.42
CA VAL A 226 10.67 3.03 1.58
C VAL A 226 10.04 4.22 0.83
N ARG A 227 8.85 4.02 0.27
CA ARG A 227 8.08 5.13 -0.34
C ARG A 227 7.66 6.18 0.71
N HIS A 228 7.34 5.78 1.94
CA HIS A 228 7.08 6.71 3.04
C HIS A 228 8.30 7.55 3.37
N LEU A 229 9.49 6.96 3.34
CA LEU A 229 10.73 7.71 3.53
C LEU A 229 10.90 8.80 2.48
N PHE A 230 10.71 8.48 1.18
CA PHE A 230 10.69 9.49 0.12
C PHE A 230 9.70 10.62 0.44
N ALA A 231 8.45 10.27 0.76
CA ALA A 231 7.40 11.25 0.97
C ALA A 231 7.69 12.19 2.15
N ARG A 232 8.20 11.67 3.26
CA ARG A 232 8.59 12.48 4.42
C ARG A 232 9.80 13.37 4.10
N THR A 233 10.79 12.84 3.41
CA THR A 233 11.98 13.61 3.00
C THR A 233 11.58 14.75 2.06
N PHE A 234 10.75 14.47 1.06
CA PHE A 234 10.23 15.51 0.17
C PHE A 234 9.45 16.58 0.93
N TYR A 235 8.52 16.16 1.79
CA TYR A 235 7.72 17.12 2.57
C TYR A 235 8.57 17.93 3.54
N SER A 236 9.60 17.35 4.15
CA SER A 236 10.50 18.09 5.05
C SER A 236 11.25 19.20 4.34
N LEU A 237 11.61 19.01 3.06
CA LEU A 237 12.33 19.98 2.25
C LEU A 237 11.44 21.09 1.68
N ARG A 238 10.24 20.73 1.21
CA ARG A 238 9.39 21.64 0.42
C ARG A 238 8.15 22.12 1.14
N LYS A 239 7.66 21.39 2.16
CA LYS A 239 6.41 21.68 2.91
C LYS A 239 5.16 21.77 2.02
N ASP A 240 5.24 21.33 0.76
CA ASP A 240 4.16 21.37 -0.22
C ASP A 240 3.48 20.00 -0.28
N ILE A 241 2.32 19.91 0.39
CA ILE A 241 1.53 18.68 0.46
C ILE A 241 0.78 18.38 -0.84
N VAL A 242 0.39 19.42 -1.59
CA VAL A 242 -0.36 19.27 -2.84
C VAL A 242 0.57 18.68 -3.88
N ARG A 243 1.72 19.27 -4.09
CA ARG A 243 2.74 18.74 -5.01
C ARG A 243 3.21 17.34 -4.64
N LEU A 244 3.34 17.06 -3.34
CA LEU A 244 3.65 15.69 -2.88
C LEU A 244 2.53 14.72 -3.24
N ALA A 245 1.26 15.09 -3.09
CA ALA A 245 0.12 14.26 -3.47
C ALA A 245 0.13 13.93 -4.96
N ASP A 246 0.42 14.93 -5.81
CA ASP A 246 0.53 14.75 -7.26
C ASP A 246 1.66 13.80 -7.63
N ILE A 247 2.86 14.02 -7.08
CA ILE A 247 4.04 13.14 -7.31
C ILE A 247 3.71 11.70 -6.90
N LEU A 248 3.06 11.51 -5.76
CA LEU A 248 2.67 10.18 -5.28
C LEU A 248 1.46 9.60 -6.03
N GLY A 249 0.74 10.37 -6.81
CA GLY A 249 -0.50 9.95 -7.49
C GLY A 249 -1.58 9.55 -6.48
N HIS A 250 -1.82 10.40 -5.49
CA HIS A 250 -2.93 10.26 -4.57
C HIS A 250 -4.14 11.03 -5.10
N SER A 251 -5.29 10.36 -5.17
CA SER A 251 -6.56 11.00 -5.59
C SER A 251 -7.13 11.97 -4.55
N SER A 252 -6.57 12.00 -3.35
CA SER A 252 -6.96 12.90 -2.28
C SER A 252 -5.73 13.29 -1.46
N VAL A 253 -5.57 14.59 -1.23
CA VAL A 253 -4.54 15.16 -0.35
C VAL A 253 -4.63 14.58 1.07
N ASN A 254 -5.84 14.19 1.51
CA ASN A 254 -6.03 13.53 2.80
C ASN A 254 -5.20 12.22 2.94
N THR A 255 -4.94 11.50 1.85
CA THR A 255 -4.06 10.32 1.86
C THR A 255 -2.60 10.72 2.12
N THR A 256 -2.21 11.92 1.70
CA THR A 256 -0.86 12.45 1.85
C THR A 256 -0.62 13.05 3.25
N ARG A 257 -1.69 13.41 3.95
CA ARG A 257 -1.62 14.01 5.30
C ARG A 257 -0.84 13.17 6.30
N ILE A 258 -0.76 11.85 6.11
CA ILE A 258 0.04 10.97 6.98
C ILE A 258 1.53 11.34 7.01
N TYR A 259 2.03 12.02 5.99
CA TYR A 259 3.42 12.47 5.90
C TYR A 259 3.68 13.84 6.54
N THR A 260 2.60 14.56 6.89
CA THR A 260 2.68 15.85 7.59
C THR A 260 2.52 15.70 9.10
N MET A 261 2.16 14.48 9.56
CA MET A 261 1.96 14.24 10.99
C MET A 261 3.30 14.32 11.73
N GLU A 262 3.31 15.11 12.76
CA GLU A 262 4.44 15.24 13.69
C GLU A 262 4.27 14.29 14.88
N SER A 263 5.34 14.08 15.65
CA SER A 263 5.22 13.33 16.89
C SER A 263 4.48 14.13 17.96
N GLY A 264 3.85 13.45 18.92
CA GLY A 264 3.17 14.10 20.03
C GLY A 264 4.09 15.04 20.83
N GLU A 265 5.38 14.72 20.92
CA GLU A 265 6.38 15.60 21.56
C GLU A 265 6.59 16.91 20.80
N VAL A 266 6.68 16.88 19.47
CA VAL A 266 6.82 18.07 18.65
C VAL A 266 5.59 18.95 18.79
N CYS A 267 4.41 18.33 18.72
CA CYS A 267 3.15 19.05 18.92
C CYS A 267 3.07 19.68 20.33
N ARG A 268 3.49 18.96 21.38
CA ARG A 268 3.54 19.49 22.76
C ARG A 268 4.46 20.70 22.85
N ARG A 269 5.65 20.63 22.25
CA ARG A 269 6.59 21.78 22.23
C ARG A 269 6.02 22.98 21.51
N GLN A 270 5.30 22.75 20.39
CA GLN A 270 4.63 23.82 19.66
C GLN A 270 3.53 24.48 20.50
N ILE A 271 2.70 23.67 21.18
CA ILE A 271 1.65 24.18 22.08
C ILE A 271 2.26 24.98 23.22
N GLN A 272 3.35 24.49 23.83
CA GLN A 272 4.06 25.23 24.90
C GLN A 272 4.58 26.60 24.46
N LYS A 273 5.05 26.69 23.20
CA LYS A 273 5.54 27.95 22.63
C LYS A 273 4.44 28.98 22.36
N LEU A 274 3.17 28.63 22.45
CA LEU A 274 2.06 29.58 22.30
C LEU A 274 1.98 30.59 23.42
N GLY A 275 2.63 30.34 24.60
CA GLY A 275 2.70 31.26 25.70
C GLY A 275 1.34 31.57 26.36
N LEU A 276 0.33 30.72 26.19
CA LEU A 276 -1.03 30.90 26.69
C LEU A 276 -1.23 30.45 28.16
N LEU A 277 -0.21 29.86 28.77
CA LEU A 277 -0.23 29.50 30.18
C LEU A 277 0.41 30.65 30.98
N ARG A 278 -0.33 31.14 31.97
CA ARG A 278 0.21 31.98 33.05
C ARG A 278 0.47 31.08 34.26
N CYS A 279 1.73 30.90 34.59
CA CYS A 279 2.16 30.27 35.86
C CYS A 279 2.36 31.34 36.90
#